data_fe8ce2f1f58edc53e10ceeb0b8f484fc
#
_entry.id   fe8ce2f1f58edc53e10ceeb0b8f484fc
#
_cell.length_a   1.000
_cell.length_b   1.000
_cell.length_c   1.000
_cell.angle_alpha   90.00
_cell.angle_beta   90.00
_cell.angle_gamma   90.00
#
_symmetry.space_group_name_H-M   'P 1'
#
loop_
_entity.id
_entity.type
_entity.pdbx_description
1 polymer ?
#
loop_
_entity_poly.entity_id
_entity_poly.type
_entity_poly.pdbx_seq_one_letter_code
_entity_poly.pdbx_strand_id
1 'polypeptide(L)'
;MQRINLFPDPNMANTIFQCIPSRCTVDFPTVSGFRWLRATTSGSGDRYTQYALAGANLPQAGVYHIHAVCYARGSDALFRVYAGDGNRYSILYETGIADDQTKMIDADITIPANTTQLLIRVVPPSTVGKFILIRDILLESKSTYDTAVGGGFRASSPATPCHSADSRRGGDVR
;
A
#
# COMPACT_ATOMS: atom_id res chain seq x y z
N MET A 1 4.84 -4.15 -18.04
CA MET A 1 5.74 -3.53 -17.04
C MET A 1 5.61 -4.31 -15.74
N GLN A 2 6.70 -4.63 -15.07
CA GLN A 2 6.65 -5.37 -13.81
C GLN A 2 6.34 -4.40 -12.66
N ARG A 3 5.38 -4.73 -11.80
CA ARG A 3 5.12 -3.97 -10.56
C ARG A 3 6.24 -4.24 -9.57
N ILE A 4 6.75 -3.18 -8.96
CA ILE A 4 7.83 -3.26 -7.97
C ILE A 4 7.29 -2.69 -6.65
N ASN A 5 7.12 -3.56 -5.66
CA ASN A 5 6.84 -3.10 -4.30
C ASN A 5 8.13 -2.61 -3.66
N LEU A 6 8.19 -1.33 -3.35
CA LEU A 6 9.33 -0.70 -2.68
C LEU A 6 9.30 -0.88 -1.16
N PHE A 7 8.19 -1.37 -0.60
CA PHE A 7 8.14 -1.74 0.82
C PHE A 7 8.93 -3.05 1.02
N PRO A 8 9.94 -3.07 1.90
CA PRO A 8 10.92 -4.16 1.96
C PRO A 8 10.44 -5.43 2.68
N ASP A 9 9.29 -5.39 3.35
CA ASP A 9 8.71 -6.55 4.08
C ASP A 9 7.22 -6.78 3.75
N PRO A 10 6.87 -6.97 2.47
CA PRO A 10 5.46 -7.06 2.04
C PRO A 10 4.73 -8.28 2.65
N ASN A 11 5.47 -9.32 3.01
CA ASN A 11 4.93 -10.56 3.57
C ASN A 11 4.90 -10.57 5.12
N MET A 12 5.23 -9.45 5.76
CA MET A 12 5.33 -9.34 7.23
C MET A 12 6.24 -10.42 7.84
N ALA A 13 7.36 -10.72 7.17
CA ALA A 13 8.30 -11.76 7.61
C ALA A 13 9.14 -11.30 8.81
N ASN A 14 9.38 -9.99 8.92
CA ASN A 14 10.18 -9.33 9.98
C ASN A 14 11.59 -9.95 10.16
N THR A 15 12.18 -10.43 9.06
CA THR A 15 13.47 -11.11 9.08
C THR A 15 14.61 -10.20 8.69
N ILE A 16 14.46 -9.46 7.59
CA ILE A 16 15.50 -8.59 7.03
C ILE A 16 15.23 -7.13 7.39
N PHE A 17 13.96 -6.73 7.35
CA PHE A 17 13.52 -5.38 7.64
C PHE A 17 12.57 -5.39 8.83
N GLN A 18 13.09 -4.96 9.98
CA GLN A 18 12.38 -5.06 11.25
C GLN A 18 11.60 -3.78 11.56
N CYS A 19 10.42 -3.94 12.14
CA CYS A 19 9.67 -2.83 12.70
C CYS A 19 10.23 -2.40 14.07
N ILE A 20 10.08 -1.12 14.38
CA ILE A 20 10.52 -0.50 15.63
C ILE A 20 9.30 -0.22 16.50
N PRO A 21 9.09 -0.98 17.60
CA PRO A 21 7.97 -0.76 18.50
C PRO A 21 8.28 0.31 19.56
N SER A 22 7.27 1.06 19.97
CA SER A 22 7.27 1.94 21.13
C SER A 22 5.99 1.74 21.93
N ARG A 23 6.10 1.40 23.21
CA ARG A 23 4.97 1.17 24.14
C ARG A 23 3.88 0.24 23.59
N CYS A 24 4.28 -0.68 22.73
CA CYS A 24 3.47 -1.78 22.24
C CYS A 24 4.35 -3.01 22.07
N THR A 25 3.72 -4.18 22.14
CA THR A 25 4.35 -5.44 21.74
C THR A 25 4.00 -5.72 20.28
N VAL A 26 4.90 -6.40 19.57
CA VAL A 26 4.70 -6.77 18.16
C VAL A 26 4.88 -8.26 18.00
N ASP A 27 3.94 -8.88 17.32
CA ASP A 27 4.02 -10.27 16.88
C ASP A 27 3.43 -10.43 15.46
N PHE A 28 3.57 -11.62 14.89
CA PHE A 28 3.22 -11.88 13.49
C PHE A 28 2.28 -13.10 13.37
N PRO A 29 1.02 -12.97 13.82
CA PRO A 29 0.06 -14.06 13.76
C PRO A 29 -0.36 -14.37 12.31
N THR A 30 -0.73 -15.64 12.08
CA THR A 30 -1.47 -16.04 10.89
C THR A 30 -2.95 -16.08 11.21
N VAL A 31 -3.74 -15.24 10.54
CA VAL A 31 -5.20 -15.17 10.71
C VAL A 31 -5.85 -15.40 9.36
N SER A 32 -6.75 -16.34 9.27
CA SER A 32 -7.46 -16.72 8.02
C SER A 32 -6.51 -16.99 6.83
N GLY A 33 -5.36 -17.61 7.11
CA GLY A 33 -4.36 -17.95 6.09
C GLY A 33 -3.41 -16.80 5.70
N PHE A 34 -3.61 -15.60 6.22
CA PHE A 34 -2.76 -14.44 5.96
C PHE A 34 -1.86 -14.14 7.16
N ARG A 35 -0.62 -13.77 6.88
CA ARG A 35 0.30 -13.28 7.91
C ARG A 35 0.07 -11.79 8.13
N TRP A 36 -0.01 -11.40 9.40
CA TRP A 36 -0.24 -10.03 9.84
C TRP A 36 0.89 -9.57 10.76
N LEU A 37 1.21 -8.29 10.75
CA LEU A 37 1.84 -7.64 11.88
C LEU A 37 0.74 -7.25 12.85
N ARG A 38 0.85 -7.66 14.12
CA ARG A 38 -0.02 -7.20 15.21
C ARG A 38 0.77 -6.32 16.16
N ALA A 39 0.31 -5.09 16.36
CA ALA A 39 0.82 -4.19 17.40
C ALA A 39 -0.21 -4.09 18.51
N THR A 40 0.13 -4.54 19.72
CA THR A 40 -0.72 -4.54 20.90
C THR A 40 -0.20 -3.53 21.91
N THR A 41 -1.05 -2.61 22.38
CA THR A 41 -0.70 -1.60 23.38
C THR A 41 -0.28 -2.25 24.69
N SER A 42 0.91 -1.92 25.17
CA SER A 42 1.48 -2.42 26.43
C SER A 42 1.67 -1.36 27.51
N GLY A 43 1.49 -0.07 27.16
CA GLY A 43 1.65 1.04 28.10
C GLY A 43 0.98 2.33 27.62
N SER A 44 0.90 3.32 28.50
CA SER A 44 0.37 4.65 28.22
C SER A 44 1.38 5.54 27.50
N GLY A 45 0.91 6.57 26.82
CA GLY A 45 1.70 7.58 26.11
C GLY A 45 1.82 7.29 24.61
N ASP A 46 2.88 7.82 23.97
CA ASP A 46 3.10 7.70 22.53
C ASP A 46 3.44 6.25 22.18
N ARG A 47 2.48 5.57 21.56
CA ARG A 47 2.52 4.15 21.22
C ARG A 47 2.47 3.97 19.73
N TYR A 48 3.37 3.18 19.18
CA TYR A 48 3.39 2.85 17.76
C TYR A 48 4.31 1.67 17.47
N THR A 49 4.16 1.10 16.30
CA THR A 49 5.26 0.41 15.62
C THR A 49 5.43 1.01 14.23
N GLN A 50 6.67 1.03 13.74
CA GLN A 50 6.97 1.67 12.47
C GLN A 50 8.06 0.93 11.70
N TYR A 51 7.97 1.02 10.40
CA TYR A 51 9.06 0.73 9.48
C TYR A 51 9.71 2.05 9.06
N ALA A 52 11.04 2.10 9.09
CA ALA A 52 11.83 3.28 8.74
C ALA A 52 12.62 3.01 7.46
N LEU A 53 12.18 3.55 6.33
CA LEU A 53 12.89 3.45 5.05
C LEU A 53 13.89 4.60 4.95
N ALA A 54 15.17 4.27 4.87
CA ALA A 54 16.26 5.25 4.76
C ALA A 54 17.40 4.69 3.90
N GLY A 55 18.32 5.53 3.47
CA GLY A 55 19.47 5.13 2.64
C GLY A 55 19.02 4.45 1.34
N ALA A 56 19.51 3.26 1.05
CA ALA A 56 19.19 2.50 -0.16
C ALA A 56 17.72 2.05 -0.26
N ASN A 57 17.00 1.99 0.87
CA ASN A 57 15.57 1.62 0.92
C ASN A 57 14.64 2.83 0.83
N LEU A 58 15.17 4.05 0.80
CA LEU A 58 14.36 5.26 0.69
C LEU A 58 13.93 5.47 -0.76
N PRO A 59 12.62 5.54 -1.05
CA PRO A 59 12.15 5.93 -2.37
C PRO A 59 12.59 7.35 -2.72
N GLN A 60 12.86 7.60 -4.00
CA GLN A 60 13.18 8.93 -4.49
C GLN A 60 11.99 9.89 -4.32
N ALA A 61 12.26 11.21 -4.41
CA ALA A 61 11.18 12.20 -4.45
C ALA A 61 10.21 11.93 -5.61
N GLY A 62 8.91 12.07 -5.34
CA GLY A 62 7.89 11.81 -6.36
C GLY A 62 6.55 11.40 -5.78
N VAL A 63 5.62 11.05 -6.67
CA VAL A 63 4.28 10.56 -6.30
C VAL A 63 4.28 9.04 -6.25
N TYR A 64 3.78 8.49 -5.16
CA TYR A 64 3.70 7.05 -4.88
C TYR A 64 2.28 6.67 -4.51
N HIS A 65 1.92 5.46 -4.89
CA HIS A 65 0.71 4.81 -4.43
C HIS A 65 1.03 3.93 -3.23
N ILE A 66 0.25 4.06 -2.15
CA ILE A 66 0.34 3.21 -0.97
C ILE A 66 -0.95 2.42 -0.79
N HIS A 67 -0.81 1.11 -0.61
CA HIS A 67 -1.89 0.21 -0.26
C HIS A 67 -1.54 -0.54 1.03
N ALA A 68 -2.54 -0.78 1.87
CA ALA A 68 -2.42 -1.67 3.03
C ALA A 68 -3.82 -2.13 3.48
N VAL A 69 -3.87 -3.26 4.19
CA VAL A 69 -5.08 -3.73 4.85
C VAL A 69 -4.86 -3.65 6.36
N CYS A 70 -5.72 -2.89 7.05
CA CYS A 70 -5.68 -2.73 8.50
C CYS A 70 -6.96 -3.25 9.15
N TYR A 71 -6.83 -3.82 10.35
CA TYR A 71 -7.96 -4.13 11.23
C TYR A 71 -7.60 -3.68 12.64
N ALA A 72 -8.53 -3.07 13.37
CA ALA A 72 -8.31 -2.64 14.74
C ALA A 72 -9.32 -3.26 15.70
N ARG A 73 -8.86 -3.57 16.92
CA ARG A 73 -9.68 -3.93 18.06
C ARG A 73 -9.48 -2.90 19.15
N GLY A 74 -10.38 -1.93 19.24
CA GLY A 74 -10.34 -0.75 20.06
C GLY A 74 -10.37 0.54 19.22
N SER A 75 -10.86 1.63 19.82
CA SER A 75 -10.94 2.94 19.18
C SER A 75 -9.56 3.59 19.04
N ASP A 76 -9.49 4.68 18.26
CA ASP A 76 -8.32 5.55 18.09
C ASP A 76 -7.04 4.90 17.48
N ALA A 77 -7.20 3.76 16.82
CA ALA A 77 -6.11 3.20 16.01
C ALA A 77 -5.86 4.04 14.75
N LEU A 78 -4.57 4.21 14.37
CA LEU A 78 -4.20 5.03 13.22
C LEU A 78 -3.18 4.31 12.34
N PHE A 79 -3.27 4.60 11.05
CA PHE A 79 -2.20 4.37 10.09
C PHE A 79 -1.65 5.70 9.60
N ARG A 80 -0.33 5.84 9.57
CA ARG A 80 0.37 7.08 9.21
C ARG A 80 1.56 6.83 8.31
N VAL A 81 1.82 7.78 7.41
CA VAL A 81 3.07 7.86 6.65
C VAL A 81 3.69 9.22 6.90
N TYR A 82 4.98 9.24 7.24
CA TYR A 82 5.75 10.47 7.47
C TYR A 82 6.93 10.56 6.52
N ALA A 83 7.25 11.77 6.09
CA ALA A 83 8.56 12.11 5.55
C ALA A 83 9.36 12.90 6.58
N GLY A 84 10.61 12.50 6.80
CA GLY A 84 11.58 13.21 7.63
C GLY A 84 12.68 13.83 6.77
N ASP A 85 13.10 15.06 7.08
CA ASP A 85 14.20 15.78 6.42
C ASP A 85 15.50 15.79 7.25
N GLY A 86 15.54 15.02 8.31
CA GLY A 86 16.62 14.97 9.30
C GLY A 86 16.37 15.85 10.52
N ASN A 87 15.49 16.85 10.44
CA ASN A 87 15.16 17.77 11.53
C ASN A 87 13.71 17.63 11.99
N ARG A 88 12.81 17.39 11.06
CA ARG A 88 11.37 17.35 11.29
C ARG A 88 10.72 16.19 10.55
N TYR A 89 9.53 15.80 11.02
CA TYR A 89 8.66 14.85 10.34
C TYR A 89 7.37 15.56 9.93
N SER A 90 7.00 15.37 8.66
CA SER A 90 5.73 15.84 8.09
C SER A 90 4.85 14.64 7.79
N ILE A 91 3.57 14.74 8.13
CA ILE A 91 2.59 13.70 7.81
C ILE A 91 2.27 13.82 6.31
N LEU A 92 2.51 12.75 5.56
CA LEU A 92 2.12 12.64 4.16
C LEU A 92 0.72 12.02 4.02
N TYR A 93 0.37 11.13 4.94
CA TYR A 93 -0.92 10.47 4.99
C TYR A 93 -1.28 10.05 6.40
N GLU A 94 -2.55 10.17 6.77
CA GLU A 94 -3.07 9.69 8.04
C GLU A 94 -4.52 9.22 7.86
N THR A 95 -4.86 8.10 8.52
CA THR A 95 -6.25 7.66 8.58
C THR A 95 -6.52 6.87 9.86
N GLY A 96 -7.71 7.06 10.43
CA GLY A 96 -8.23 6.26 11.54
C GLY A 96 -8.75 4.91 11.09
N ILE A 97 -8.59 3.91 11.95
CA ILE A 97 -9.20 2.59 11.80
C ILE A 97 -10.23 2.44 12.92
N ALA A 98 -11.50 2.28 12.56
CA ALA A 98 -12.57 2.16 13.55
C ALA A 98 -12.49 0.82 14.29
N ASP A 99 -13.04 0.80 15.53
CA ASP A 99 -13.10 -0.40 16.34
C ASP A 99 -13.85 -1.53 15.63
N ASP A 100 -13.27 -2.71 15.68
CA ASP A 100 -13.77 -3.96 15.07
C ASP A 100 -14.03 -3.87 13.55
N GLN A 101 -13.26 -3.01 12.86
CA GLN A 101 -13.41 -2.79 11.43
C GLN A 101 -12.12 -3.10 10.67
N THR A 102 -12.30 -3.69 9.48
CA THR A 102 -11.24 -3.78 8.48
C THR A 102 -11.31 -2.56 7.57
N LYS A 103 -10.18 -1.92 7.35
CA LYS A 103 -10.03 -0.82 6.42
C LYS A 103 -8.95 -1.12 5.39
N MET A 104 -9.32 -0.99 4.13
CA MET A 104 -8.34 -0.92 3.03
C MET A 104 -7.85 0.53 2.90
N ILE A 105 -6.55 0.68 2.93
CA ILE A 105 -5.86 1.93 2.63
C ILE A 105 -5.47 1.86 1.18
N ASP A 106 -5.81 2.89 0.43
CA ASP A 106 -5.58 3.00 -1.01
C ASP A 106 -5.47 4.51 -1.30
N ALA A 107 -4.23 5.01 -1.38
CA ALA A 107 -3.98 6.45 -1.43
C ALA A 107 -2.69 6.79 -2.16
N ASP A 108 -2.65 8.00 -2.72
CA ASP A 108 -1.44 8.57 -3.27
C ASP A 108 -0.77 9.49 -2.24
N ILE A 109 0.56 9.40 -2.16
CA ILE A 109 1.39 10.26 -1.32
C ILE A 109 2.46 10.93 -2.17
N THR A 110 2.87 12.13 -1.77
CA THR A 110 3.99 12.83 -2.41
C THR A 110 5.18 12.86 -1.46
N ILE A 111 6.29 12.23 -1.85
CA ILE A 111 7.55 12.25 -1.10
C ILE A 111 8.34 13.49 -1.53
N PRO A 112 8.63 14.44 -0.61
CA PRO A 112 9.41 15.65 -0.90
C PRO A 112 10.88 15.36 -1.27
N ALA A 113 11.51 16.27 -2.03
CA ALA A 113 12.88 16.10 -2.50
C ALA A 113 13.95 16.07 -1.38
N ASN A 114 13.69 16.71 -0.24
CA ASN A 114 14.58 16.75 0.91
C ASN A 114 14.36 15.62 1.92
N THR A 115 13.54 14.61 1.57
CA THR A 115 13.27 13.48 2.47
C THR A 115 14.52 12.64 2.66
N THR A 116 14.90 12.41 3.90
CA THR A 116 16.01 11.52 4.29
C THR A 116 15.52 10.21 4.90
N GLN A 117 14.25 10.18 5.35
CA GLN A 117 13.61 9.01 5.93
C GLN A 117 12.11 9.02 5.67
N LEU A 118 11.56 7.88 5.29
CA LEU A 118 10.11 7.64 5.20
C LEU A 118 9.70 6.67 6.30
N LEU A 119 8.71 7.04 7.11
CA LEU A 119 8.17 6.18 8.16
C LEU A 119 6.78 5.70 7.79
N ILE A 120 6.58 4.39 7.78
CA ILE A 120 5.25 3.77 7.74
C ILE A 120 4.94 3.32 9.16
N ARG A 121 3.98 3.98 9.80
CA ARG A 121 3.66 3.82 11.22
C ARG A 121 2.23 3.35 11.43
N VAL A 122 2.07 2.37 12.29
CA VAL A 122 0.78 1.97 12.84
C VAL A 122 0.75 2.31 14.32
N VAL A 123 -0.37 2.92 14.74
CA VAL A 123 -0.63 3.33 16.12
C VAL A 123 -1.74 2.43 16.65
N PRO A 124 -1.46 1.51 17.58
CA PRO A 124 -2.50 0.69 18.19
C PRO A 124 -3.43 1.55 19.05
N PRO A 125 -4.64 1.06 19.39
CA PRO A 125 -5.56 1.77 20.29
C PRO A 125 -4.92 2.16 21.62
N SER A 126 -5.42 3.23 22.30
CA SER A 126 -4.86 3.71 23.57
C SER A 126 -5.04 2.73 24.74
N THR A 127 -6.05 1.90 24.68
CA THR A 127 -6.36 0.94 25.75
C THR A 127 -5.35 -0.23 25.73
N VAL A 128 -4.71 -0.50 26.86
CA VAL A 128 -3.80 -1.62 27.05
C VAL A 128 -4.48 -2.94 26.69
N GLY A 129 -3.78 -3.80 25.96
CA GLY A 129 -4.28 -5.08 25.47
C GLY A 129 -5.10 -4.99 24.18
N LYS A 130 -5.47 -3.79 23.72
CA LYS A 130 -6.07 -3.59 22.41
C LYS A 130 -4.98 -3.52 21.33
N PHE A 131 -5.36 -3.81 20.07
CA PHE A 131 -4.38 -4.00 19.01
C PHE A 131 -4.85 -3.48 17.65
N ILE A 132 -3.87 -3.30 16.77
CA ILE A 132 -4.06 -3.13 15.34
C ILE A 132 -3.32 -4.25 14.60
N LEU A 133 -3.93 -4.75 13.53
CA LEU A 133 -3.34 -5.67 12.57
C LEU A 133 -3.09 -4.93 11.26
N ILE A 134 -1.97 -5.23 10.60
CA ILE A 134 -1.68 -4.73 9.26
C ILE A 134 -1.04 -5.82 8.39
N ARG A 135 -1.39 -5.83 7.10
CA ARG A 135 -0.82 -6.70 6.07
C ARG A 135 -0.84 -6.05 4.70
N ASP A 136 -0.24 -6.72 3.74
CA ASP A 136 -0.27 -6.36 2.31
C ASP A 136 0.18 -4.92 2.04
N ILE A 137 1.24 -4.46 2.75
CA ILE A 137 1.78 -3.13 2.49
C ILE A 137 2.43 -3.12 1.11
N LEU A 138 1.90 -2.27 0.24
CA LEU A 138 2.45 -1.96 -1.07
C LEU A 138 2.83 -0.48 -1.09
N LEU A 139 4.04 -0.19 -1.55
CA LEU A 139 4.51 1.14 -1.89
C LEU A 139 5.14 1.07 -3.27
N GLU A 140 4.56 1.74 -4.25
CA GLU A 140 5.08 1.75 -5.62
C GLU A 140 4.95 3.13 -6.26
N SER A 141 5.73 3.41 -7.31
CA SER A 141 5.58 4.69 -8.01
C SER A 141 4.17 4.80 -8.61
N LYS A 142 3.57 5.99 -8.51
CA LYS A 142 2.22 6.23 -9.05
C LYS A 142 2.12 5.87 -10.54
N SER A 143 3.15 6.17 -11.31
CA SER A 143 3.20 5.83 -12.74
C SER A 143 3.16 4.33 -13.00
N THR A 144 3.83 3.53 -12.17
CA THR A 144 3.80 2.06 -12.27
C THR A 144 2.42 1.51 -11.90
N TYR A 145 1.84 2.03 -10.82
CA TYR A 145 0.49 1.67 -10.38
C TYR A 145 -0.55 1.95 -11.47
N ASP A 146 -0.60 3.19 -11.99
CA ASP A 146 -1.57 3.60 -13.01
C ASP A 146 -1.45 2.77 -14.29
N THR A 147 -0.22 2.45 -14.70
CA THR A 147 0.02 1.60 -15.86
C THR A 147 -0.52 0.18 -15.64
N ALA A 148 -0.35 -0.36 -14.44
CA ALA A 148 -0.81 -1.71 -14.10
C ALA A 148 -2.34 -1.79 -14.00
N VAL A 149 -2.99 -0.78 -13.41
CA VAL A 149 -4.44 -0.73 -13.24
C VAL A 149 -5.14 -0.29 -14.54
N GLY A 150 -4.60 0.71 -15.24
CA GLY A 150 -5.15 1.23 -16.50
C GLY A 150 -4.95 0.30 -17.71
N GLY A 151 -3.94 -0.59 -17.67
CA GLY A 151 -3.68 -1.56 -18.74
C GLY A 151 -4.66 -2.76 -18.78
N GLY A 152 -5.52 -2.91 -17.76
CA GLY A 152 -6.41 -4.05 -17.62
C GLY A 152 -7.66 -4.05 -18.49
N PHE A 153 -8.03 -2.96 -19.17
CA PHE A 153 -9.19 -2.86 -20.04
C PHE A 153 -8.92 -2.05 -21.30
N ARG A 154 -8.02 -2.51 -22.16
CA ARG A 154 -8.25 -2.24 -23.58
C ARG A 154 -9.22 -3.30 -24.07
N ALA A 155 -10.50 -2.97 -24.09
CA ALA A 155 -11.45 -3.66 -24.92
C ALA A 155 -10.86 -3.68 -26.32
N SER A 156 -10.55 -4.87 -26.82
CA SER A 156 -10.21 -5.06 -28.25
C SER A 156 -11.37 -4.49 -29.04
N SER A 157 -11.14 -3.41 -29.79
CA SER A 157 -12.12 -2.90 -30.75
C SER A 157 -12.57 -4.08 -31.61
N PRO A 158 -13.89 -4.28 -31.78
CA PRO A 158 -14.36 -5.30 -32.68
C PRO A 158 -13.78 -5.04 -34.07
N ALA A 159 -13.12 -6.04 -34.64
CA ALA A 159 -12.62 -5.98 -36.00
C ALA A 159 -13.76 -5.60 -36.93
N THR A 160 -13.59 -4.51 -37.66
CA THR A 160 -14.48 -4.10 -38.72
C THR A 160 -14.57 -5.25 -39.73
N PRO A 161 -15.76 -5.79 -40.02
CA PRO A 161 -15.85 -6.83 -41.02
C PRO A 161 -15.47 -6.26 -42.40
N CYS A 162 -14.43 -6.85 -43.01
CA CYS A 162 -14.10 -6.58 -44.39
C CYS A 162 -15.27 -7.01 -45.26
N HIS A 163 -16.03 -6.05 -45.82
CA HIS A 163 -16.91 -6.31 -46.92
C HIS A 163 -16.06 -6.69 -48.15
N SER A 164 -15.99 -7.97 -48.42
CA SER A 164 -15.55 -8.46 -49.74
C SER A 164 -16.63 -8.09 -50.75
N ALA A 165 -16.25 -7.18 -51.66
CA ALA A 165 -17.05 -6.86 -52.83
C ALA A 165 -17.05 -8.09 -53.74
N ASP A 166 -18.15 -8.80 -53.79
CA ASP A 166 -18.41 -9.87 -54.80
C ASP A 166 -18.79 -9.19 -56.11
N SER A 167 -17.80 -9.12 -57.01
CA SER A 167 -17.96 -8.69 -58.38
C SER A 167 -18.48 -9.87 -59.19
N ARG A 168 -19.80 -10.02 -59.29
CA ARG A 168 -20.39 -10.90 -60.29
C ARG A 168 -20.38 -10.22 -61.64
N ARG A 169 -19.46 -10.60 -62.46
CA ARG A 169 -19.53 -10.36 -63.89
C ARG A 169 -20.69 -11.18 -64.48
N GLY A 170 -21.53 -10.47 -65.23
CA GLY A 170 -22.51 -11.05 -66.11
C GLY A 170 -21.84 -11.88 -67.21
N GLY A 171 -22.46 -12.95 -67.50
CA GLY A 171 -22.23 -13.76 -68.70
C GLY A 171 -23.56 -13.87 -69.43
N ASP A 172 -23.66 -13.09 -70.45
CA ASP A 172 -24.65 -13.18 -71.52
C ASP A 172 -24.33 -14.45 -72.35
N VAL A 173 -25.34 -15.20 -72.74
CA VAL A 173 -25.44 -15.85 -74.05
C VAL A 173 -26.76 -16.64 -74.19
N ARG A 174 -27.65 -16.13 -75.15
CA ARG A 174 -28.64 -16.80 -75.96
C ARG A 174 -29.89 -17.41 -75.31
#